data_2eef7c9295bacba19e7ed9f95805d5e2
#
_entry.id   2eef7c9295bacba19e7ed9f95805d5e2
#
_cell.length_a   1.000
_cell.length_b   1.000
_cell.length_c   1.000
_cell.angle_alpha   90.00
_cell.angle_beta   90.00
_cell.angle_gamma   90.00
#
_symmetry.space_group_name_H-M   'P 1'
#
loop_
_entity.id
_entity.type
_entity.pdbx_description
1 polymer ?
#
loop_
_entity_poly.entity_id
_entity_poly.type
_entity_poly.pdbx_seq_one_letter_code
_entity_poly.pdbx_strand_id
1 'polypeptide(L)'
;MIKVGITGCDNLRAAELVRVLLNHPDVELRWIMGAAPSGTRLDHVIPGIVGECDLTFNPKGELDPVDVVFVCNSRQKLDTTLKALALPEKTHVIDLGGRHNLDCGPDMPWTYGMSEMQRRVLVHDAHLVTIPGDAAMASLMALMPMARNLMLNSPITLHVAMGRLAFDDDNKTVDGYDIINWANEQQQEVAYVLRQCQPDFDQPVSLTVTPLAERRTLAVAARFKCSIDSDMIKRLYGQYYDDHNFVFMVNRPILTADVENTNKCLIHIDKDEHSGEVTIHAVMDLLLKGSAGNAVHSMNLLFGLQERAGLALKGTGC
;
A
#
# COMPACT_ATOMS: atom_id res chain seq x y z
N MET A 1 -13.64 19.18 8.16
CA MET A 1 -12.67 18.14 8.57
C MET A 1 -13.33 16.79 8.45
N ILE A 2 -12.63 15.82 7.88
CA ILE A 2 -13.08 14.43 7.72
C ILE A 2 -12.94 13.74 9.09
N LYS A 3 -14.03 13.19 9.58
CA LYS A 3 -14.02 12.43 10.84
C LYS A 3 -13.59 11.00 10.61
N VAL A 4 -12.57 10.58 11.32
CA VAL A 4 -11.92 9.28 11.12
C VAL A 4 -12.04 8.39 12.35
N GLY A 5 -12.40 7.13 12.12
CA GLY A 5 -12.29 6.04 13.07
C GLY A 5 -11.20 5.04 12.67
N ILE A 6 -10.50 4.45 13.63
CA ILE A 6 -9.50 3.41 13.37
C ILE A 6 -9.80 2.19 14.23
N THR A 7 -9.80 1.00 13.62
CA THR A 7 -9.88 -0.28 14.34
C THR A 7 -8.66 -1.15 14.04
N GLY A 8 -8.25 -1.97 15.02
CA GLY A 8 -7.02 -2.76 14.95
C GLY A 8 -5.75 -1.92 15.20
N CYS A 9 -5.85 -0.93 16.11
CA CYS A 9 -4.77 0.01 16.41
C CYS A 9 -3.74 -0.58 17.38
N ASP A 10 -3.19 -1.74 17.05
CA ASP A 10 -2.25 -2.52 17.86
C ASP A 10 -1.09 -3.11 17.03
N ASN A 11 -0.88 -2.56 15.83
CA ASN A 11 0.21 -2.97 14.94
C ASN A 11 0.93 -1.76 14.31
N LEU A 12 2.07 -2.02 13.66
CA LEU A 12 2.93 -0.97 13.09
C LEU A 12 2.26 -0.16 11.97
N ARG A 13 1.40 -0.79 11.15
CA ARG A 13 0.67 -0.09 10.08
C ARG A 13 -0.32 0.92 10.66
N ALA A 14 -1.03 0.53 11.72
CA ALA A 14 -1.94 1.42 12.42
C ALA A 14 -1.19 2.56 13.14
N ALA A 15 -0.04 2.27 13.75
CA ALA A 15 0.81 3.28 14.38
C ALA A 15 1.28 4.33 13.35
N GLU A 16 1.72 3.88 12.18
CA GLU A 16 2.11 4.77 11.09
C GLU A 16 0.93 5.57 10.53
N LEU A 17 -0.24 4.94 10.38
CA LEU A 17 -1.46 5.61 9.97
C LEU A 17 -1.85 6.73 10.93
N VAL A 18 -1.84 6.47 12.25
CA VAL A 18 -2.10 7.48 13.28
C VAL A 18 -1.11 8.64 13.14
N ARG A 19 0.19 8.36 13.02
CA ARG A 19 1.24 9.38 12.87
C ARG A 19 0.99 10.30 11.67
N VAL A 20 0.53 9.75 10.55
CA VAL A 20 0.21 10.52 9.35
C VAL A 20 -1.06 11.34 9.55
N LEU A 21 -2.12 10.74 10.11
CA LEU A 21 -3.41 11.39 10.28
C LEU A 21 -3.38 12.50 11.32
N LEU A 22 -2.58 12.40 12.38
CA LEU A 22 -2.39 13.50 13.37
C LEU A 22 -1.81 14.76 12.72
N ASN A 23 -1.02 14.63 11.65
CA ASN A 23 -0.45 15.74 10.89
C ASN A 23 -1.28 16.14 9.65
N HIS A 24 -2.45 15.54 9.48
CA HIS A 24 -3.27 15.81 8.30
C HIS A 24 -4.17 17.03 8.51
N PRO A 25 -4.11 18.08 7.65
CA PRO A 25 -4.81 19.34 7.89
C PRO A 25 -6.34 19.24 7.87
N ASP A 26 -6.89 18.26 7.18
CA ASP A 26 -8.33 18.12 6.93
C ASP A 26 -8.96 16.95 7.71
N VAL A 27 -8.25 16.34 8.67
CA VAL A 27 -8.70 15.16 9.41
C VAL A 27 -8.90 15.44 10.90
N GLU A 28 -9.92 14.83 11.47
CA GLU A 28 -10.16 14.74 12.90
C GLU A 28 -10.30 13.27 13.31
N LEU A 29 -9.36 12.76 14.11
CA LEU A 29 -9.47 11.43 14.71
C LEU A 29 -10.52 11.44 15.81
N ARG A 30 -11.61 10.68 15.65
CA ARG A 30 -12.73 10.63 16.60
C ARG A 30 -12.62 9.49 17.59
N TRP A 31 -12.24 8.31 17.14
CA TRP A 31 -12.10 7.15 17.98
C TRP A 31 -11.09 6.15 17.43
N ILE A 32 -10.55 5.37 18.34
CA ILE A 32 -9.62 4.28 18.05
C ILE A 32 -10.00 3.04 18.84
N MET A 33 -9.86 1.87 18.20
CA MET A 33 -10.11 0.57 18.81
C MET A 33 -8.95 -0.39 18.51
N GLY A 34 -8.62 -1.22 19.47
CA GLY A 34 -7.54 -2.21 19.35
C GLY A 34 -7.61 -3.24 20.48
N ALA A 35 -6.49 -3.94 20.71
CA ALA A 35 -6.36 -4.91 21.78
C ALA A 35 -6.14 -4.26 23.16
N ALA A 36 -5.68 -3.01 23.22
CA ALA A 36 -5.48 -2.30 24.46
C ALA A 36 -6.80 -2.08 25.23
N PRO A 37 -6.80 -2.12 26.56
CA PRO A 37 -7.99 -1.85 27.37
C PRO A 37 -8.58 -0.47 27.09
N SER A 38 -9.92 -0.37 27.16
CA SER A 38 -10.60 0.93 27.06
C SER A 38 -10.08 1.93 28.08
N GLY A 39 -9.90 3.19 27.66
CA GLY A 39 -9.34 4.24 28.47
C GLY A 39 -7.80 4.29 28.49
N THR A 40 -7.11 3.28 27.92
CA THR A 40 -5.66 3.34 27.72
C THR A 40 -5.32 4.50 26.77
N ARG A 41 -4.37 5.36 27.16
CA ARG A 41 -3.92 6.45 26.29
C ARG A 41 -3.20 5.89 25.06
N LEU A 42 -3.43 6.51 23.91
CA LEU A 42 -2.83 6.09 22.64
C LEU A 42 -1.30 6.19 22.65
N ASP A 43 -0.74 7.21 23.30
CA ASP A 43 0.70 7.42 23.44
C ASP A 43 1.41 6.36 24.32
N HIS A 44 0.67 5.60 25.13
CA HIS A 44 1.23 4.44 25.84
C HIS A 44 1.42 3.22 24.92
N VAL A 45 0.66 3.14 23.84
CA VAL A 45 0.76 2.05 22.83
C VAL A 45 1.64 2.46 21.67
N ILE A 46 1.61 3.73 21.29
CA ILE A 46 2.41 4.33 20.21
C ILE A 46 3.31 5.43 20.81
N PRO A 47 4.47 5.08 21.40
CA PRO A 47 5.29 6.07 22.13
C PRO A 47 5.77 7.26 21.29
N GLY A 48 5.83 7.10 19.97
CA GLY A 48 6.27 8.17 19.04
C GLY A 48 5.31 9.36 18.92
N ILE A 49 4.13 9.32 19.58
CA ILE A 49 3.14 10.41 19.55
C ILE A 49 2.92 11.06 20.93
N VAL A 50 3.85 10.87 21.86
CA VAL A 50 3.76 11.50 23.18
C VAL A 50 3.67 13.02 23.06
N GLY A 51 2.61 13.60 23.65
CA GLY A 51 2.34 15.03 23.60
C GLY A 51 1.60 15.53 22.35
N GLU A 52 1.30 14.66 21.37
CA GLU A 52 0.63 15.05 20.13
C GLU A 52 -0.91 14.95 20.23
N CYS A 53 -1.42 14.08 21.08
CA CYS A 53 -2.88 13.94 21.29
C CYS A 53 -3.22 13.32 22.66
N ASP A 54 -4.48 13.52 23.10
CA ASP A 54 -5.02 12.95 24.33
C ASP A 54 -6.03 11.79 24.05
N LEU A 55 -5.97 11.20 22.86
CA LEU A 55 -6.87 10.10 22.51
C LEU A 55 -6.63 8.88 23.38
N THR A 56 -7.75 8.21 23.70
CA THR A 56 -7.74 6.95 24.43
C THR A 56 -8.48 5.87 23.62
N PHE A 57 -8.16 4.61 23.88
CA PHE A 57 -8.87 3.49 23.26
C PHE A 57 -10.34 3.48 23.71
N ASN A 58 -11.24 3.42 22.73
CA ASN A 58 -12.67 3.40 22.95
C ASN A 58 -13.15 1.99 23.35
N PRO A 59 -14.20 1.91 24.20
CA PRO A 59 -14.87 0.64 24.46
C PRO A 59 -15.56 0.12 23.19
N LYS A 60 -15.84 -1.17 23.18
CA LYS A 60 -16.76 -1.75 22.19
C LYS A 60 -18.18 -1.26 22.54
N GLY A 61 -18.86 -0.61 21.62
CA GLY A 61 -20.21 -0.12 21.85
C GLY A 61 -20.51 1.15 21.09
N GLU A 62 -21.04 2.16 21.75
CA GLU A 62 -21.41 3.43 21.11
C GLU A 62 -20.16 4.18 20.66
N LEU A 63 -20.04 4.36 19.33
CA LEU A 63 -18.98 5.12 18.68
C LEU A 63 -19.58 6.35 18.02
N ASP A 64 -18.86 7.46 18.08
CA ASP A 64 -19.24 8.66 17.34
C ASP A 64 -19.34 8.37 15.84
N PRO A 65 -20.33 8.94 15.13
CA PRO A 65 -20.40 8.83 13.68
C PRO A 65 -19.15 9.42 13.02
N VAL A 66 -18.60 8.68 12.03
CA VAL A 66 -17.42 9.07 11.26
C VAL A 66 -17.69 9.00 9.77
N ASP A 67 -16.91 9.72 9.00
CA ASP A 67 -16.99 9.75 7.54
C ASP A 67 -16.25 8.55 6.92
N VAL A 68 -15.15 8.12 7.57
CA VAL A 68 -14.36 6.97 7.13
C VAL A 68 -13.83 6.16 8.30
N VAL A 69 -13.77 4.85 8.12
CA VAL A 69 -13.12 3.90 9.04
C VAL A 69 -11.95 3.23 8.35
N PHE A 70 -10.78 3.33 8.96
CA PHE A 70 -9.63 2.51 8.60
C PHE A 70 -9.63 1.21 9.41
N VAL A 71 -9.56 0.09 8.71
CA VAL A 71 -9.51 -1.24 9.32
C VAL A 71 -8.08 -1.77 9.20
N CYS A 72 -7.36 -1.76 10.32
CA CYS A 72 -5.97 -2.24 10.41
C CYS A 72 -5.89 -3.68 10.97
N ASN A 73 -7.00 -4.34 11.15
CA ASN A 73 -7.07 -5.72 11.61
C ASN A 73 -6.49 -6.69 10.57
N SER A 74 -6.15 -7.90 11.02
CA SER A 74 -5.76 -8.96 10.09
C SER A 74 -6.88 -9.27 9.10
N ARG A 75 -6.49 -9.69 7.88
CA ARG A 75 -7.36 -10.06 6.75
C ARG A 75 -8.58 -10.90 7.16
N GLN A 76 -8.37 -11.88 8.05
CA GLN A 76 -9.43 -12.81 8.49
C GLN A 76 -10.49 -12.17 9.39
N LYS A 77 -10.19 -11.03 10.00
CA LYS A 77 -11.08 -10.36 10.96
C LYS A 77 -11.95 -9.26 10.33
N LEU A 78 -11.72 -8.86 9.07
CA LEU A 78 -12.44 -7.74 8.45
C LEU A 78 -13.95 -7.89 8.57
N ASP A 79 -14.52 -8.98 8.03
CA ASP A 79 -15.98 -9.18 7.96
C ASP A 79 -16.64 -9.18 9.35
N THR A 80 -15.98 -9.80 10.34
CA THR A 80 -16.47 -9.81 11.73
C THR A 80 -16.36 -8.44 12.38
N THR A 81 -15.32 -7.69 12.06
CA THR A 81 -15.11 -6.32 12.54
C THR A 81 -16.19 -5.39 11.99
N LEU A 82 -16.43 -5.40 10.68
CA LEU A 82 -17.45 -4.56 10.04
C LEU A 82 -18.87 -4.86 10.56
N LYS A 83 -19.20 -6.14 10.74
CA LYS A 83 -20.47 -6.55 11.35
C LYS A 83 -20.63 -6.03 12.79
N ALA A 84 -19.56 -6.09 13.58
CA ALA A 84 -19.58 -5.61 14.97
C ALA A 84 -19.67 -4.08 15.08
N LEU A 85 -19.09 -3.34 14.13
CA LEU A 85 -19.14 -1.88 14.08
C LEU A 85 -20.50 -1.35 13.64
N ALA A 86 -21.28 -2.12 12.88
CA ALA A 86 -22.61 -1.74 12.37
C ALA A 86 -22.62 -0.31 11.77
N LEU A 87 -21.65 -0.01 10.92
CA LEU A 87 -21.43 1.33 10.37
C LEU A 87 -22.63 1.82 9.55
N PRO A 88 -22.93 3.13 9.60
CA PRO A 88 -23.89 3.74 8.69
C PRO A 88 -23.47 3.50 7.22
N GLU A 89 -24.45 3.28 6.34
CA GLU A 89 -24.22 3.00 4.91
C GLU A 89 -23.33 4.04 4.21
N LYS A 90 -23.42 5.31 4.64
CA LYS A 90 -22.61 6.40 4.09
C LYS A 90 -21.15 6.45 4.54
N THR A 91 -20.76 5.64 5.52
CA THR A 91 -19.40 5.63 6.07
C THR A 91 -18.48 4.85 5.15
N HIS A 92 -17.46 5.50 4.61
CA HIS A 92 -16.44 4.84 3.81
C HIS A 92 -15.59 3.88 4.64
N VAL A 93 -15.10 2.82 4.01
CA VAL A 93 -14.21 1.85 4.65
C VAL A 93 -12.93 1.70 3.84
N ILE A 94 -11.78 1.75 4.52
CA ILE A 94 -10.47 1.50 3.94
C ILE A 94 -9.83 0.35 4.71
N ASP A 95 -9.70 -0.82 4.06
CA ASP A 95 -9.11 -2.03 4.62
C ASP A 95 -7.62 -2.12 4.32
N LEU A 96 -6.78 -2.03 5.35
CA LEU A 96 -5.34 -2.22 5.25
C LEU A 96 -4.93 -3.70 5.37
N GLY A 97 -5.87 -4.59 5.71
CA GLY A 97 -5.63 -6.03 5.78
C GLY A 97 -5.64 -6.74 4.43
N GLY A 98 -6.16 -6.08 3.38
CA GLY A 98 -6.18 -6.62 2.02
C GLY A 98 -7.09 -7.85 1.84
N ARG A 99 -8.20 -7.93 2.59
CA ARG A 99 -9.11 -9.09 2.55
C ARG A 99 -9.69 -9.32 1.16
N HIS A 100 -9.98 -8.25 0.44
CA HIS A 100 -10.65 -8.28 -0.85
C HIS A 100 -9.73 -8.01 -2.05
N ASN A 101 -8.42 -8.17 -1.90
CA ASN A 101 -7.46 -7.91 -2.98
C ASN A 101 -7.59 -8.86 -4.18
N LEU A 102 -8.22 -10.02 -3.99
CA LEU A 102 -8.48 -11.00 -5.05
C LEU A 102 -9.95 -11.05 -5.50
N ASP A 103 -10.80 -10.19 -4.95
CA ASP A 103 -12.22 -10.07 -5.30
C ASP A 103 -12.67 -8.61 -5.39
N CYS A 104 -11.84 -7.76 -5.96
CA CYS A 104 -12.09 -6.36 -6.27
C CYS A 104 -12.04 -6.13 -7.80
N GLY A 105 -12.84 -5.22 -8.31
CA GLY A 105 -12.90 -4.94 -9.73
C GLY A 105 -14.09 -4.06 -10.12
N PRO A 106 -14.31 -3.80 -11.43
CA PRO A 106 -15.28 -2.82 -11.89
C PRO A 106 -16.72 -3.03 -11.40
N ASP A 107 -17.16 -4.30 -11.23
CA ASP A 107 -18.52 -4.64 -10.81
C ASP A 107 -18.55 -5.21 -9.38
N MET A 108 -17.46 -5.05 -8.61
CA MET A 108 -17.34 -5.56 -7.26
C MET A 108 -17.54 -4.43 -6.23
N PRO A 109 -18.03 -4.76 -5.01
CA PRO A 109 -18.22 -3.76 -3.96
C PRO A 109 -16.92 -3.09 -3.50
N TRP A 110 -15.79 -3.81 -3.61
CA TRP A 110 -14.48 -3.35 -3.17
C TRP A 110 -13.66 -2.79 -4.33
N THR A 111 -13.11 -1.60 -4.12
CA THR A 111 -12.18 -0.94 -5.04
C THR A 111 -10.75 -1.19 -4.59
N TYR A 112 -9.88 -1.57 -5.52
CA TYR A 112 -8.46 -1.75 -5.24
C TYR A 112 -7.79 -0.39 -5.03
N GLY A 113 -7.23 -0.16 -3.84
CA GLY A 113 -6.70 1.13 -3.39
C GLY A 113 -5.32 1.46 -3.96
N MET A 114 -5.21 1.51 -5.28
CA MET A 114 -4.01 1.91 -6.00
C MET A 114 -4.34 3.01 -7.00
N SER A 115 -4.05 4.27 -6.63
CA SER A 115 -4.37 5.45 -7.44
C SER A 115 -3.73 5.41 -8.82
N GLU A 116 -2.54 4.84 -8.93
CA GLU A 116 -1.78 4.69 -10.17
C GLU A 116 -2.47 3.75 -11.18
N MET A 117 -3.39 2.93 -10.70
CA MET A 117 -4.19 2.03 -11.54
C MET A 117 -5.57 2.60 -11.85
N GLN A 118 -6.26 3.18 -10.84
CA GLN A 118 -7.68 3.50 -10.94
C GLN A 118 -8.10 4.77 -10.18
N ARG A 119 -7.32 5.84 -10.32
CA ARG A 119 -7.55 7.14 -9.69
C ARG A 119 -8.98 7.65 -9.89
N ARG A 120 -9.52 7.52 -11.13
CA ARG A 120 -10.87 7.98 -11.44
C ARG A 120 -11.94 7.26 -10.61
N VAL A 121 -11.81 5.93 -10.44
CA VAL A 121 -12.75 5.13 -9.65
C VAL A 121 -12.69 5.55 -8.18
N LEU A 122 -11.48 5.76 -7.64
CA LEU A 122 -11.29 6.23 -6.26
C LEU A 122 -11.93 7.60 -6.02
N VAL A 123 -11.91 8.50 -7.00
CA VAL A 123 -12.49 9.86 -6.86
C VAL A 123 -14.02 9.85 -6.97
N HIS A 124 -14.61 8.99 -7.80
CA HIS A 124 -16.02 9.13 -8.16
C HIS A 124 -16.92 8.02 -7.66
N ASP A 125 -16.42 6.80 -7.57
CA ASP A 125 -17.28 5.62 -7.46
C ASP A 125 -16.97 4.76 -6.22
N ALA A 126 -15.78 4.91 -5.62
CA ALA A 126 -15.35 4.04 -4.54
C ALA A 126 -16.03 4.37 -3.20
N HIS A 127 -16.41 3.32 -2.48
CA HIS A 127 -16.97 3.41 -1.13
C HIS A 127 -16.23 2.50 -0.15
N LEU A 128 -15.95 1.27 -0.58
CA LEU A 128 -15.14 0.28 0.12
C LEU A 128 -13.80 0.15 -0.62
N VAL A 129 -12.70 0.40 0.05
CA VAL A 129 -11.36 0.35 -0.54
C VAL A 129 -10.52 -0.71 0.18
N THR A 130 -9.89 -1.59 -0.59
CA THR A 130 -8.93 -2.57 -0.09
C THR A 130 -7.52 -2.15 -0.51
N ILE A 131 -6.60 -2.04 0.45
CA ILE A 131 -5.22 -1.61 0.18
C ILE A 131 -4.40 -2.79 -0.31
N PRO A 132 -3.60 -2.62 -1.38
CA PRO A 132 -2.71 -3.65 -1.89
C PRO A 132 -1.80 -4.25 -0.82
N GLY A 133 -1.48 -5.53 -0.97
CA GLY A 133 -0.41 -6.14 -0.20
C GLY A 133 0.95 -5.48 -0.50
N ASP A 134 1.84 -5.45 0.47
CA ASP A 134 3.09 -4.67 0.39
C ASP A 134 3.93 -5.03 -0.85
N ALA A 135 4.21 -6.35 -1.04
CA ALA A 135 5.00 -6.81 -2.19
C ALA A 135 4.22 -6.72 -3.50
N ALA A 136 2.90 -6.91 -3.47
CA ALA A 136 2.04 -6.71 -4.64
C ALA A 136 2.05 -5.24 -5.07
N MET A 137 1.95 -4.29 -4.13
CA MET A 137 2.02 -2.86 -4.42
C MET A 137 3.32 -2.49 -5.15
N ALA A 138 4.48 -2.89 -4.61
CA ALA A 138 5.77 -2.58 -5.23
C ALA A 138 5.93 -3.26 -6.60
N SER A 139 5.47 -4.51 -6.73
CA SER A 139 5.53 -5.27 -7.99
C SER A 139 4.64 -4.64 -9.06
N LEU A 140 3.44 -4.23 -8.71
CA LEU A 140 2.52 -3.55 -9.62
C LEU A 140 3.05 -2.18 -10.03
N MET A 141 3.68 -1.42 -9.12
CA MET A 141 4.37 -0.17 -9.50
C MET A 141 5.45 -0.42 -10.56
N ALA A 142 6.16 -1.54 -10.48
CA ALA A 142 7.16 -1.89 -11.48
C ALA A 142 6.54 -2.37 -12.81
N LEU A 143 5.36 -2.98 -12.82
CA LEU A 143 4.82 -3.66 -13.99
C LEU A 143 3.67 -2.91 -14.70
N MET A 144 2.99 -1.99 -14.00
CA MET A 144 1.77 -1.36 -14.49
C MET A 144 1.90 -0.67 -15.86
N PRO A 145 2.95 0.12 -16.16
CA PRO A 145 3.09 0.73 -17.47
C PRO A 145 3.19 -0.29 -18.60
N MET A 146 3.87 -1.43 -18.36
CA MET A 146 3.99 -2.50 -19.35
C MET A 146 2.68 -3.25 -19.54
N ALA A 147 1.97 -3.56 -18.45
CA ALA A 147 0.67 -4.23 -18.49
C ALA A 147 -0.38 -3.39 -19.23
N ARG A 148 -0.46 -2.10 -18.96
CA ARG A 148 -1.41 -1.18 -19.64
C ARG A 148 -1.12 -1.01 -21.13
N ASN A 149 0.10 -1.27 -21.57
CA ASN A 149 0.49 -1.28 -22.97
C ASN A 149 0.49 -2.70 -23.60
N LEU A 150 -0.04 -3.71 -22.91
CA LEU A 150 -0.13 -5.12 -23.35
C LEU A 150 1.22 -5.74 -23.71
N MET A 151 2.28 -5.39 -22.95
CA MET A 151 3.68 -5.74 -23.26
C MET A 151 4.27 -6.81 -22.33
N LEU A 152 3.49 -7.37 -21.42
CA LEU A 152 3.93 -8.47 -20.56
C LEU A 152 3.66 -9.82 -21.25
N ASN A 153 4.55 -10.23 -22.15
CA ASN A 153 4.40 -11.42 -23.01
C ASN A 153 5.45 -12.50 -22.73
N SER A 154 6.09 -12.46 -21.57
CA SER A 154 7.08 -13.45 -21.11
C SER A 154 6.93 -13.72 -19.63
N PRO A 155 7.46 -14.84 -19.11
CA PRO A 155 7.48 -15.11 -17.67
C PRO A 155 8.07 -13.94 -16.87
N ILE A 156 7.46 -13.65 -15.71
CA ILE A 156 7.87 -12.56 -14.83
C ILE A 156 8.48 -13.14 -13.56
N THR A 157 9.67 -12.67 -13.22
CA THR A 157 10.32 -12.98 -11.94
C THR A 157 10.37 -11.72 -11.08
N LEU A 158 9.77 -11.80 -9.88
CA LEU A 158 9.76 -10.75 -8.89
C LEU A 158 10.72 -11.09 -7.75
N HIS A 159 11.72 -10.27 -7.56
CA HIS A 159 12.63 -10.35 -6.43
C HIS A 159 12.30 -9.23 -5.46
N VAL A 160 11.72 -9.57 -4.32
CA VAL A 160 11.26 -8.62 -3.31
C VAL A 160 12.24 -8.60 -2.16
N ALA A 161 12.81 -7.45 -1.86
CA ALA A 161 13.65 -7.22 -0.70
C ALA A 161 12.88 -6.36 0.31
N MET A 162 12.67 -6.88 1.52
CA MET A 162 11.82 -6.24 2.54
C MET A 162 12.55 -6.00 3.83
N GLY A 163 12.38 -4.80 4.37
CA GLY A 163 12.87 -4.42 5.67
C GLY A 163 12.24 -5.26 6.79
N ARG A 164 12.98 -5.43 7.87
CA ARG A 164 12.61 -6.32 8.99
C ARG A 164 11.26 -5.99 9.63
N LEU A 165 10.77 -4.76 9.57
CA LEU A 165 9.44 -4.40 10.12
C LEU A 165 8.28 -5.13 9.43
N ALA A 166 8.49 -5.67 8.21
CA ALA A 166 7.51 -6.54 7.57
C ALA A 166 7.28 -7.84 8.34
N PHE A 167 8.28 -8.26 9.11
CA PHE A 167 8.34 -9.55 9.81
C PHE A 167 8.19 -9.41 11.33
N ASP A 168 8.32 -8.21 11.87
CA ASP A 168 8.24 -7.91 13.31
C ASP A 168 6.80 -7.68 13.78
N ASP A 169 5.84 -7.52 12.87
CA ASP A 169 4.44 -7.27 13.19
C ASP A 169 3.80 -8.55 13.73
N ASP A 170 3.15 -8.48 14.91
CA ASP A 170 2.42 -9.57 15.58
C ASP A 170 3.20 -10.56 16.46
N ASN A 171 4.43 -10.29 16.91
CA ASN A 171 5.20 -11.22 17.76
C ASN A 171 5.34 -12.64 17.16
N LYS A 172 5.19 -12.80 15.85
CA LYS A 172 5.40 -14.07 15.18
C LYS A 172 6.84 -14.16 14.75
N THR A 173 7.56 -15.10 15.33
CA THR A 173 8.74 -15.65 14.67
C THR A 173 8.28 -16.19 13.34
N VAL A 174 8.64 -15.49 12.27
CA VAL A 174 8.31 -15.91 10.91
C VAL A 174 9.06 -17.21 10.67
N ASP A 175 8.38 -18.34 10.76
CA ASP A 175 8.94 -19.57 10.24
C ASP A 175 8.90 -19.54 8.71
N GLY A 176 9.74 -20.34 8.06
CA GLY A 176 9.86 -20.34 6.60
C GLY A 176 8.54 -20.66 5.87
N TYR A 177 7.60 -21.31 6.54
CA TYR A 177 6.28 -21.65 6.00
C TYR A 177 5.38 -20.42 5.85
N ASP A 178 5.34 -19.53 6.84
CA ASP A 178 4.53 -18.32 6.80
C ASP A 178 5.01 -17.36 5.71
N ILE A 179 6.31 -17.22 5.54
CA ILE A 179 6.91 -16.43 4.43
C ILE A 179 6.48 -16.98 3.08
N ILE A 180 6.50 -18.31 2.91
CA ILE A 180 6.11 -18.95 1.65
C ILE A 180 4.63 -18.73 1.35
N ASN A 181 3.75 -18.90 2.32
CA ASN A 181 2.33 -18.66 2.14
C ASN A 181 2.04 -17.20 1.82
N TRP A 182 2.66 -16.30 2.55
CA TRP A 182 2.53 -14.85 2.29
C TRP A 182 3.03 -14.49 0.88
N ALA A 183 4.19 -15.00 0.46
CA ALA A 183 4.73 -14.77 -0.88
C ALA A 183 3.80 -15.28 -1.98
N ASN A 184 3.19 -16.46 -1.77
CA ASN A 184 2.21 -17.02 -2.70
C ASN A 184 0.94 -16.15 -2.80
N GLU A 185 0.44 -15.61 -1.68
CA GLU A 185 -0.70 -14.69 -1.69
C GLU A 185 -0.38 -13.41 -2.46
N GLN A 186 0.80 -12.82 -2.24
CA GLN A 186 1.25 -11.64 -2.97
C GLN A 186 1.41 -11.90 -4.47
N GLN A 187 1.97 -13.05 -4.84
CA GLN A 187 2.11 -13.48 -6.23
C GLN A 187 0.74 -13.63 -6.91
N GLN A 188 -0.24 -14.25 -6.23
CA GLN A 188 -1.61 -14.40 -6.74
C GLN A 188 -2.28 -13.02 -6.94
N GLU A 189 -2.08 -12.11 -6.00
CA GLU A 189 -2.59 -10.73 -6.09
C GLU A 189 -2.01 -10.00 -7.30
N VAL A 190 -0.69 -10.05 -7.52
CA VAL A 190 -0.05 -9.46 -8.70
C VAL A 190 -0.65 -10.04 -9.98
N ALA A 191 -0.71 -11.37 -10.11
CA ALA A 191 -1.26 -12.01 -11.29
C ALA A 191 -2.74 -11.66 -11.53
N TYR A 192 -3.53 -11.55 -10.46
CA TYR A 192 -4.94 -11.16 -10.53
C TYR A 192 -5.10 -9.74 -11.08
N VAL A 193 -4.35 -8.78 -10.56
CA VAL A 193 -4.41 -7.38 -10.99
C VAL A 193 -3.85 -7.20 -12.40
N LEU A 194 -2.78 -7.90 -12.78
CA LEU A 194 -2.23 -7.85 -14.14
C LEU A 194 -3.26 -8.29 -15.18
N ARG A 195 -4.07 -9.33 -14.90
CA ARG A 195 -5.17 -9.76 -15.81
C ARG A 195 -6.27 -8.72 -15.96
N GLN A 196 -6.49 -7.85 -14.97
CA GLN A 196 -7.41 -6.71 -15.13
C GLN A 196 -6.86 -5.62 -16.05
N CYS A 197 -5.53 -5.48 -16.12
CA CYS A 197 -4.86 -4.46 -16.93
C CYS A 197 -4.52 -4.96 -18.35
N GLN A 198 -4.16 -6.23 -18.46
CA GLN A 198 -3.86 -6.96 -19.69
C GLN A 198 -4.72 -8.24 -19.70
N PRO A 199 -5.92 -8.23 -20.32
CA PRO A 199 -6.90 -9.33 -20.21
C PRO A 199 -6.40 -10.68 -20.72
N ASP A 200 -5.48 -10.69 -21.68
CA ASP A 200 -4.82 -11.87 -22.24
C ASP A 200 -3.55 -12.30 -21.50
N PHE A 201 -3.27 -11.70 -20.34
CA PHE A 201 -2.10 -12.04 -19.53
C PHE A 201 -2.23 -13.46 -18.95
N ASP A 202 -1.41 -14.38 -19.44
CA ASP A 202 -1.33 -15.78 -19.04
C ASP A 202 0.05 -16.23 -18.58
N GLN A 203 1.00 -15.28 -18.54
CA GLN A 203 2.40 -15.60 -18.25
C GLN A 203 2.61 -16.00 -16.77
N PRO A 204 3.52 -16.96 -16.50
CA PRO A 204 3.88 -17.30 -15.14
C PRO A 204 4.49 -16.10 -14.40
N VAL A 205 4.03 -15.88 -13.18
CA VAL A 205 4.63 -14.93 -12.23
C VAL A 205 5.27 -15.75 -11.12
N SER A 206 6.52 -15.49 -10.82
CA SER A 206 7.22 -16.06 -9.65
C SER A 206 7.65 -14.94 -8.72
N LEU A 207 7.48 -15.12 -7.42
CA LEU A 207 7.85 -14.15 -6.41
C LEU A 207 8.72 -14.79 -5.34
N THR A 208 9.88 -14.16 -5.08
CA THR A 208 10.81 -14.56 -4.02
C THR A 208 11.04 -13.37 -3.09
N VAL A 209 11.23 -13.65 -1.80
CA VAL A 209 11.39 -12.61 -0.78
C VAL A 209 12.75 -12.77 -0.09
N THR A 210 13.44 -11.64 0.10
CA THR A 210 14.68 -11.56 0.85
C THR A 210 14.52 -10.55 1.98
N PRO A 211 14.63 -10.96 3.25
CA PRO A 211 14.66 -10.04 4.37
C PRO A 211 15.91 -9.16 4.34
N LEU A 212 15.74 -7.87 4.68
CA LEU A 212 16.82 -6.89 4.80
C LEU A 212 17.09 -6.54 6.27
N ALA A 213 18.31 -6.09 6.54
CA ALA A 213 18.68 -5.52 7.84
C ALA A 213 18.03 -4.14 8.08
N GLU A 214 17.79 -3.39 7.04
CA GLU A 214 17.05 -2.13 7.03
C GLU A 214 15.64 -2.34 7.60
N ARG A 215 15.06 -1.28 8.16
CA ARG A 215 13.78 -1.44 8.86
C ARG A 215 12.56 -1.26 7.96
N ARG A 216 12.58 -0.25 7.09
CA ARG A 216 11.38 0.26 6.39
C ARG A 216 11.42 0.11 4.87
N THR A 217 12.46 -0.48 4.33
CA THR A 217 12.62 -0.61 2.88
C THR A 217 11.69 -1.66 2.31
N LEU A 218 11.08 -1.34 1.19
CA LEU A 218 10.39 -2.26 0.29
C LEU A 218 10.93 -2.01 -1.11
N ALA A 219 11.62 -2.99 -1.66
CA ALA A 219 12.22 -2.92 -2.98
C ALA A 219 11.83 -4.15 -3.80
N VAL A 220 11.55 -3.95 -5.08
CA VAL A 220 11.27 -5.02 -6.04
C VAL A 220 12.18 -4.84 -7.24
N ALA A 221 12.75 -5.95 -7.72
CA ALA A 221 13.31 -6.09 -9.05
C ALA A 221 12.39 -7.01 -9.87
N ALA A 222 11.61 -6.44 -10.79
CA ALA A 222 10.73 -7.17 -11.69
C ALA A 222 11.46 -7.45 -13.00
N ARG A 223 11.69 -8.73 -13.33
CA ARG A 223 12.40 -9.18 -14.53
C ARG A 223 11.49 -9.88 -15.51
N PHE A 224 11.62 -9.51 -16.77
CA PHE A 224 10.89 -10.12 -17.90
C PHE A 224 11.63 -9.82 -19.22
N LYS A 225 11.22 -10.46 -20.31
CA LYS A 225 11.78 -10.17 -21.64
C LYS A 225 10.89 -9.23 -22.43
N CYS A 226 11.48 -8.26 -23.10
CA CYS A 226 10.78 -7.32 -23.95
C CYS A 226 11.66 -6.91 -25.15
N SER A 227 11.06 -6.85 -26.34
CA SER A 227 11.76 -6.55 -27.60
C SER A 227 11.92 -5.06 -27.90
N ILE A 228 11.16 -4.18 -27.23
CA ILE A 228 11.30 -2.72 -27.44
C ILE A 228 12.57 -2.19 -26.75
N ASP A 229 13.16 -1.15 -27.31
CA ASP A 229 14.40 -0.55 -26.79
C ASP A 229 14.20 0.13 -25.41
N SER A 230 15.33 0.32 -24.70
CA SER A 230 15.36 0.92 -23.37
C SER A 230 14.74 2.32 -23.33
N ASP A 231 14.97 3.14 -24.36
CA ASP A 231 14.47 4.52 -24.39
C ASP A 231 12.96 4.56 -24.57
N MET A 232 12.40 3.62 -25.34
CA MET A 232 10.95 3.50 -25.47
C MET A 232 10.32 3.07 -24.14
N ILE A 233 10.90 2.10 -23.43
CA ILE A 233 10.43 1.69 -22.10
C ILE A 233 10.44 2.89 -21.16
N LYS A 234 11.54 3.64 -21.08
CA LYS A 234 11.64 4.85 -20.24
C LYS A 234 10.59 5.89 -20.59
N ARG A 235 10.29 6.10 -21.88
CA ARG A 235 9.21 7.00 -22.32
C ARG A 235 7.84 6.53 -21.86
N LEU A 236 7.52 5.23 -21.98
CA LEU A 236 6.25 4.66 -21.51
C LEU A 236 6.06 4.87 -20.00
N TYR A 237 7.10 4.61 -19.22
CA TYR A 237 7.05 4.85 -17.77
C TYR A 237 6.92 6.33 -17.43
N GLY A 238 7.68 7.21 -18.11
CA GLY A 238 7.58 8.65 -17.92
C GLY A 238 6.19 9.17 -18.24
N GLN A 239 5.59 8.76 -19.34
CA GLN A 239 4.23 9.13 -19.73
C GLN A 239 3.16 8.58 -18.78
N TYR A 240 3.32 7.34 -18.32
CA TYR A 240 2.36 6.71 -17.41
C TYR A 240 2.34 7.39 -16.03
N TYR A 241 3.50 7.77 -15.51
CA TYR A 241 3.64 8.33 -14.15
C TYR A 241 3.73 9.86 -14.10
N ASP A 242 3.58 10.57 -15.21
CA ASP A 242 3.76 12.03 -15.32
C ASP A 242 2.84 12.81 -14.37
N ASP A 243 1.58 12.38 -14.23
CA ASP A 243 0.58 13.01 -13.38
C ASP A 243 0.40 12.36 -12.00
N HIS A 244 1.27 11.38 -11.65
CA HIS A 244 1.21 10.68 -10.36
C HIS A 244 2.11 11.33 -9.31
N ASN A 245 1.50 11.88 -8.27
CA ASN A 245 2.11 12.73 -7.25
C ASN A 245 3.26 12.08 -6.45
N PHE A 246 3.35 10.75 -6.44
CA PHE A 246 4.26 10.01 -5.57
C PHE A 246 5.18 9.03 -6.29
N VAL A 247 5.16 8.98 -7.63
CA VAL A 247 6.02 8.07 -8.41
C VAL A 247 7.00 8.89 -9.24
N PHE A 248 8.29 8.53 -9.14
CA PHE A 248 9.35 9.28 -9.82
C PHE A 248 10.33 8.34 -10.50
N MET A 249 10.66 8.65 -11.76
CA MET A 249 11.71 7.98 -12.52
C MET A 249 13.08 8.52 -12.13
N VAL A 250 14.04 7.65 -11.90
CA VAL A 250 15.43 8.03 -11.61
C VAL A 250 16.43 7.29 -12.52
N ASN A 251 17.49 8.00 -12.93
CA ASN A 251 18.55 7.46 -13.79
C ASN A 251 19.82 7.12 -12.98
N ARG A 252 19.67 6.68 -11.76
CA ARG A 252 20.73 6.28 -10.84
C ARG A 252 20.29 5.12 -9.97
N PRO A 253 21.20 4.37 -9.35
CA PRO A 253 20.84 3.42 -8.32
C PRO A 253 20.02 4.10 -7.21
N ILE A 254 18.99 3.41 -6.72
CA ILE A 254 18.11 3.90 -5.67
C ILE A 254 18.66 3.45 -4.32
N LEU A 255 18.85 4.41 -3.41
CA LEU A 255 19.21 4.12 -2.03
C LEU A 255 17.94 4.06 -1.16
N THR A 256 17.97 3.25 -0.11
CA THR A 256 16.86 3.13 0.85
C THR A 256 16.51 4.47 1.48
N ALA A 257 17.53 5.29 1.79
CA ALA A 257 17.40 6.63 2.33
C ALA A 257 16.64 7.62 1.41
N ASP A 258 16.56 7.35 0.11
CA ASP A 258 15.83 8.21 -0.84
C ASP A 258 14.30 8.19 -0.61
N VAL A 259 13.79 7.08 -0.06
CA VAL A 259 12.35 6.82 0.09
C VAL A 259 11.91 6.69 1.54
N GLU A 260 12.81 6.37 2.45
CA GLU A 260 12.48 6.13 3.86
C GLU A 260 11.75 7.34 4.48
N ASN A 261 10.67 7.08 5.22
CA ASN A 261 9.76 8.06 5.80
C ASN A 261 9.07 8.98 4.77
N THR A 262 8.93 8.55 3.51
CA THR A 262 8.18 9.29 2.48
C THR A 262 7.10 8.43 1.85
N ASN A 263 6.09 9.07 1.26
CA ASN A 263 5.09 8.37 0.44
C ASN A 263 5.53 8.24 -1.03
N LYS A 264 6.82 8.19 -1.31
CA LYS A 264 7.37 8.10 -2.67
C LYS A 264 7.62 6.66 -3.08
N CYS A 265 7.44 6.40 -4.38
CA CYS A 265 7.98 5.25 -5.08
C CYS A 265 8.99 5.75 -6.12
N LEU A 266 10.21 5.27 -6.07
CA LEU A 266 11.24 5.54 -7.07
C LEU A 266 11.38 4.35 -8.00
N ILE A 267 11.45 4.62 -9.30
CA ILE A 267 11.57 3.60 -10.36
C ILE A 267 12.85 3.82 -11.14
N HIS A 268 13.62 2.75 -11.31
CA HIS A 268 14.78 2.68 -12.16
C HIS A 268 14.64 1.52 -13.16
N ILE A 269 15.10 1.71 -14.39
CA ILE A 269 14.96 0.75 -15.48
C ILE A 269 16.33 0.37 -16.01
N ASP A 270 16.63 -0.92 -15.97
CA ASP A 270 17.77 -1.53 -16.63
C ASP A 270 17.29 -2.47 -17.73
N LYS A 271 18.00 -2.47 -18.86
CA LYS A 271 17.76 -3.41 -19.95
C LYS A 271 19.07 -3.89 -20.55
N ASP A 272 19.18 -5.19 -20.70
CA ASP A 272 20.20 -5.80 -21.54
C ASP A 272 19.67 -5.92 -22.98
N GLU A 273 20.20 -5.10 -23.87
CA GLU A 273 19.79 -5.07 -25.28
C GLU A 273 20.17 -6.35 -26.04
N HIS A 274 21.13 -7.15 -25.56
CA HIS A 274 21.53 -8.40 -26.21
C HIS A 274 20.57 -9.55 -25.90
N SER A 275 20.21 -9.71 -24.64
CA SER A 275 19.28 -10.76 -24.19
C SER A 275 17.81 -10.37 -24.29
N GLY A 276 17.51 -9.07 -24.39
CA GLY A 276 16.19 -8.50 -24.30
C GLY A 276 15.60 -8.56 -22.90
N GLU A 277 16.40 -8.89 -21.87
CA GLU A 277 15.96 -8.90 -20.46
C GLU A 277 15.82 -7.46 -19.94
N VAL A 278 14.68 -7.18 -19.35
CA VAL A 278 14.36 -5.92 -18.68
C VAL A 278 14.27 -6.17 -17.20
N THR A 279 14.88 -5.30 -16.40
CA THR A 279 14.71 -5.27 -14.95
C THR A 279 14.17 -3.91 -14.55
N ILE A 280 12.99 -3.89 -13.94
CA ILE A 280 12.40 -2.68 -13.39
C ILE A 280 12.55 -2.73 -11.88
N HIS A 281 13.23 -1.75 -11.33
CA HIS A 281 13.38 -1.57 -9.89
C HIS A 281 12.34 -0.57 -9.39
N ALA A 282 11.53 -0.97 -8.40
CA ALA A 282 10.63 -0.08 -7.67
C ALA A 282 10.99 -0.12 -6.19
N VAL A 283 11.26 1.04 -5.61
CA VAL A 283 11.67 1.16 -4.19
C VAL A 283 10.79 2.18 -3.48
N MET A 284 10.30 1.83 -2.31
CA MET A 284 9.42 2.66 -1.49
C MET A 284 9.57 2.37 0.00
N ASP A 285 8.96 3.21 0.83
CA ASP A 285 8.80 2.94 2.26
C ASP A 285 7.68 1.93 2.50
N LEU A 286 7.98 0.86 3.23
CA LEU A 286 7.07 -0.24 3.54
C LEU A 286 5.78 0.21 4.25
N LEU A 287 5.91 1.09 5.26
CA LEU A 287 4.78 1.51 6.09
C LEU A 287 4.02 2.71 5.49
N LEU A 288 4.67 3.52 4.63
CA LEU A 288 4.02 4.65 3.96
C LEU A 288 3.46 4.24 2.59
N LYS A 289 4.24 4.35 1.52
CA LYS A 289 3.72 4.05 0.17
C LYS A 289 3.27 2.60 0.05
N GLY A 290 3.93 1.68 0.75
CA GLY A 290 3.52 0.27 0.80
C GLY A 290 2.24 0.01 1.60
N SER A 291 1.77 0.92 2.47
CA SER A 291 0.64 0.64 3.37
C SER A 291 -0.13 1.90 3.78
N ALA A 292 0.13 2.46 4.98
CA ALA A 292 -0.65 3.55 5.60
C ALA A 292 -0.68 4.83 4.75
N GLY A 293 0.43 5.21 4.14
CA GLY A 293 0.48 6.38 3.27
C GLY A 293 -0.38 6.22 2.01
N ASN A 294 -0.42 5.00 1.44
CA ASN A 294 -1.32 4.70 0.33
C ASN A 294 -2.79 4.70 0.76
N ALA A 295 -3.10 4.25 1.98
CA ALA A 295 -4.44 4.31 2.55
C ALA A 295 -4.91 5.77 2.74
N VAL A 296 -4.05 6.65 3.25
CA VAL A 296 -4.35 8.10 3.37
C VAL A 296 -4.47 8.74 1.98
N HIS A 297 -3.65 8.36 1.01
CA HIS A 297 -3.79 8.82 -0.37
C HIS A 297 -5.15 8.44 -0.97
N SER A 298 -5.60 7.20 -0.75
CA SER A 298 -6.93 6.75 -1.16
C SER A 298 -8.03 7.56 -0.48
N MET A 299 -7.92 7.83 0.82
CA MET A 299 -8.85 8.71 1.54
C MET A 299 -8.89 10.12 0.93
N ASN A 300 -7.74 10.70 0.62
CA ASN A 300 -7.68 12.04 0.01
C ASN A 300 -8.46 12.09 -1.31
N LEU A 301 -8.33 11.05 -2.13
CA LEU A 301 -9.08 10.92 -3.39
C LEU A 301 -10.58 10.74 -3.15
N LEU A 302 -10.98 9.86 -2.23
CA LEU A 302 -12.40 9.63 -1.88
C LEU A 302 -13.14 10.91 -1.47
N PHE A 303 -12.45 11.78 -0.75
CA PHE A 303 -13.04 13.03 -0.23
C PHE A 303 -12.72 14.27 -1.07
N GLY A 304 -12.10 14.11 -2.26
CA GLY A 304 -11.73 15.21 -3.13
C GLY A 304 -10.74 16.20 -2.51
N LEU A 305 -9.90 15.71 -1.58
CA LEU A 305 -8.84 16.52 -0.96
C LEU A 305 -7.62 16.59 -1.87
N GLN A 306 -6.70 17.50 -1.55
CA GLN A 306 -5.40 17.51 -2.23
C GLN A 306 -4.66 16.20 -1.96
N GLU A 307 -4.25 15.50 -2.99
CA GLU A 307 -3.63 14.16 -2.89
C GLU A 307 -2.45 14.10 -1.93
N ARG A 308 -1.65 15.18 -1.85
CA ARG A 308 -0.47 15.29 -1.00
C ARG A 308 -0.77 15.75 0.43
N ALA A 309 -2.03 16.04 0.78
CA ALA A 309 -2.40 16.45 2.13
C ALA A 309 -1.99 15.36 3.15
N GLY A 310 -1.32 15.75 4.22
CA GLY A 310 -0.75 14.83 5.22
C GLY A 310 0.43 13.95 4.74
N LEU A 311 0.71 13.91 3.42
CA LEU A 311 1.70 13.01 2.79
C LEU A 311 2.91 13.72 2.19
N ALA A 312 3.03 15.04 2.32
CA ALA A 312 4.16 15.82 1.81
C ALA A 312 5.43 15.64 2.67
N LEU A 313 5.69 14.41 3.08
CA LEU A 313 6.81 14.01 3.93
C LEU A 313 8.13 14.07 3.16
N LYS A 314 9.21 14.39 3.87
CA LYS A 314 10.57 14.43 3.31
C LYS A 314 11.40 13.29 3.89
N GLY A 315 12.22 12.68 3.06
CA GLY A 315 13.16 11.65 3.49
C GLY A 315 14.17 12.17 4.51
N THR A 316 14.63 11.27 5.35
CA THR A 316 15.64 11.55 6.39
C THR A 316 17.06 11.33 5.89
N GLY A 317 17.24 10.86 4.65
CA GLY A 317 18.53 10.69 4.03
C GLY A 317 19.19 12.04 3.76
N CYS A 318 20.26 12.32 4.50
CA CYS A 318 21.15 13.47 4.33
C CYS A 318 22.53 12.96 3.96
#